data_251d4d78a55bfaf6023b1e4050a9eca4
#
_entry.id   251d4d78a55bfaf6023b1e4050a9eca4
#
_cell.length_a   1.000
_cell.length_b   1.000
_cell.length_c   1.000
_cell.angle_alpha   90.00
_cell.angle_beta   90.00
_cell.angle_gamma   90.00
#
_symmetry.space_group_name_H-M   'P 1'
#
loop_
_entity.id
_entity.type
_entity.pdbx_description
1 polymer ?
#
loop_
_entity_poly.entity_id
_entity_poly.type
_entity_poly.pdbx_seq_one_letter_code
_entity_poly.pdbx_strand_id
1 'polypeptide(L)'
;MASPLAGLDRYLLITADSHAGPSPEGYGPYLASKWQSDYRDWLAFSEENLRIMKEVMGNRSIGVDDDPELMGWRNWDGKRRFEEMEADGVVAEVIFSNTSPPFAPTMHSEFGEAELGEDHARRWAGIQAHNRWLADFCAEAPARRAGICQIFLPFVEESVKEIRWAKEAGLSGGVLLPGAPPGSGVEPLYAPVYEPIWAVCEELGMPINHHAGAAVPDMGPYLPQSMAMFMLEVTWWAQRSLWHLIFSGVFERHPSLQFVLTEVGTSWVTETLPRLDGFFDRMKYNDQGSEHIFGGPTVANLSLKPSEYFARQCHLGASFLPAGDCANRYQVGVDRIMWGSDYPHVEGSHPYTRQHLQATFAGVDPDEIQQMVGLNAARLYGFDLAKLAPLAAKIGPTKAEVATPFDRAALPRDAYKCPAFENKERPMLL
;
A
#
# COMPACT_ATOMS: atom_id res chain seq x y z
N MET A 1 -7.94 19.68 -24.92
CA MET A 1 -9.16 19.88 -24.09
C MET A 1 -8.73 20.54 -22.79
N ALA A 2 -9.55 21.44 -22.22
CA ALA A 2 -9.24 22.00 -20.90
C ALA A 2 -9.26 20.89 -19.83
N SER A 3 -8.43 21.02 -18.79
CA SER A 3 -8.41 20.07 -17.67
C SER A 3 -9.80 20.01 -17.04
N PRO A 4 -10.33 18.82 -16.69
CA PRO A 4 -11.59 18.69 -15.96
C PRO A 4 -11.62 19.43 -14.61
N LEU A 5 -10.44 19.79 -14.09
CA LEU A 5 -10.27 20.52 -12.83
C LEU A 5 -10.02 22.02 -13.05
N ALA A 6 -10.07 22.51 -14.31
CA ALA A 6 -9.83 23.92 -14.60
C ALA A 6 -10.87 24.81 -13.89
N GLY A 7 -10.38 25.76 -13.07
CA GLY A 7 -11.24 26.67 -12.30
C GLY A 7 -11.85 26.09 -11.01
N LEU A 8 -11.53 24.84 -10.65
CA LEU A 8 -11.99 24.26 -9.40
C LEU A 8 -11.21 24.88 -8.21
N ASP A 9 -11.93 25.49 -7.27
CA ASP A 9 -11.38 26.06 -6.03
C ASP A 9 -11.24 25.01 -4.90
N ARG A 10 -11.36 23.73 -5.25
CA ARG A 10 -11.28 22.60 -4.33
C ARG A 10 -10.30 21.56 -4.82
N TYR A 11 -9.68 20.86 -3.91
CA TYR A 11 -8.85 19.71 -4.25
C TYR A 11 -9.72 18.50 -4.55
N LEU A 12 -9.30 17.72 -5.54
CA LEU A 12 -9.81 16.39 -5.81
C LEU A 12 -8.91 15.40 -5.05
N LEU A 13 -9.44 14.80 -3.98
CA LEU A 13 -8.69 13.87 -3.13
C LEU A 13 -8.95 12.43 -3.57
N ILE A 14 -7.89 11.71 -3.92
CA ILE A 14 -7.89 10.25 -4.10
C ILE A 14 -6.92 9.67 -3.07
N THR A 15 -7.42 8.84 -2.19
CA THR A 15 -6.51 8.13 -1.29
C THR A 15 -5.84 6.98 -2.04
N ALA A 16 -4.51 6.98 -2.04
CA ALA A 16 -3.70 5.91 -2.62
C ALA A 16 -3.46 4.75 -1.62
N ASP A 17 -4.01 4.87 -0.42
CA ASP A 17 -3.97 3.88 0.62
C ASP A 17 -5.27 3.88 1.40
N SER A 18 -6.02 2.80 1.25
CA SER A 18 -7.18 2.46 2.05
C SER A 18 -7.33 0.95 2.09
N HIS A 19 -8.10 0.45 3.03
CA HIS A 19 -8.22 -0.96 3.27
C HIS A 19 -9.68 -1.41 3.30
N ALA A 20 -9.96 -2.61 2.74
CA ALA A 20 -11.26 -3.23 2.78
C ALA A 20 -11.15 -4.76 2.76
N GLY A 21 -12.20 -5.43 3.24
CA GLY A 21 -12.33 -6.88 3.24
C GLY A 21 -13.66 -7.27 3.87
N PRO A 22 -14.24 -8.43 3.53
CA PRO A 22 -15.48 -8.87 4.14
C PRO A 22 -15.27 -9.28 5.61
N SER A 23 -16.36 -9.46 6.35
CA SER A 23 -16.25 -10.21 7.60
C SER A 23 -15.74 -11.63 7.32
N PRO A 24 -15.18 -12.32 8.32
CA PRO A 24 -14.76 -13.71 8.13
C PRO A 24 -15.85 -14.59 7.49
N GLU A 25 -17.12 -14.42 7.88
CA GLU A 25 -18.26 -15.14 7.33
C GLU A 25 -18.60 -14.73 5.89
N GLY A 26 -18.25 -13.53 5.49
CA GLY A 26 -18.50 -12.97 4.16
C GLY A 26 -17.73 -13.65 3.04
N TYR A 27 -16.68 -14.41 3.35
CA TYR A 27 -15.92 -15.16 2.35
C TYR A 27 -16.62 -16.44 1.85
N GLY A 28 -17.58 -16.97 2.61
CA GLY A 28 -18.24 -18.27 2.31
C GLY A 28 -18.76 -18.41 0.89
N PRO A 29 -19.47 -17.41 0.32
CA PRO A 29 -19.98 -17.47 -1.05
C PRO A 29 -18.89 -17.56 -2.14
N TYR A 30 -17.69 -17.13 -1.85
CA TYR A 30 -16.57 -17.07 -2.80
C TYR A 30 -15.66 -18.30 -2.76
N LEU A 31 -15.91 -19.22 -1.81
CA LEU A 31 -15.14 -20.47 -1.68
C LEU A 31 -15.85 -21.64 -2.35
N ALA A 32 -15.11 -22.42 -3.14
CA ALA A 32 -15.63 -23.64 -3.75
C ALA A 32 -16.13 -24.65 -2.67
N SER A 33 -17.14 -25.45 -3.02
CA SER A 33 -17.80 -26.40 -2.11
C SER A 33 -16.85 -27.36 -1.42
N LYS A 34 -15.76 -27.77 -2.07
CA LYS A 34 -14.73 -28.63 -1.50
C LYS A 34 -14.01 -28.03 -0.28
N TRP A 35 -13.99 -26.68 -0.17
CA TRP A 35 -13.33 -25.98 0.93
C TRP A 35 -14.25 -25.58 2.09
N GLN A 36 -15.55 -25.84 1.97
CA GLN A 36 -16.53 -25.39 2.97
C GLN A 36 -16.37 -26.05 4.35
N SER A 37 -15.79 -27.26 4.42
CA SER A 37 -15.47 -27.89 5.72
C SER A 37 -14.32 -27.18 6.40
N ASP A 38 -13.21 -27.02 5.67
CA ASP A 38 -11.98 -26.36 6.17
C ASP A 38 -12.26 -24.90 6.53
N TYR A 39 -13.18 -24.27 5.80
CA TYR A 39 -13.58 -22.89 6.07
C TYR A 39 -14.32 -22.74 7.42
N ARG A 40 -15.18 -23.70 7.79
CA ARG A 40 -15.82 -23.69 9.12
C ARG A 40 -14.79 -23.84 10.24
N ASP A 41 -13.79 -24.70 10.04
CA ASP A 41 -12.72 -24.87 11.01
C ASP A 41 -11.85 -23.60 11.13
N TRP A 42 -11.58 -22.95 10.00
CA TRP A 42 -10.88 -21.67 9.98
C TRP A 42 -11.67 -20.54 10.65
N LEU A 43 -12.99 -20.47 10.48
CA LEU A 43 -13.84 -19.49 11.18
C LEU A 43 -13.72 -19.65 12.70
N ALA A 44 -13.82 -20.88 13.22
CA ALA A 44 -13.66 -21.14 14.64
C ALA A 44 -12.26 -20.77 15.16
N PHE A 45 -11.21 -21.04 14.36
CA PHE A 45 -9.84 -20.62 14.65
C PHE A 45 -9.70 -19.10 14.68
N SER A 46 -10.28 -18.39 13.72
CA SER A 46 -10.22 -16.93 13.62
C SER A 46 -10.93 -16.24 14.79
N GLU A 47 -12.09 -16.76 15.21
CA GLU A 47 -12.84 -16.28 16.38
C GLU A 47 -12.01 -16.45 17.67
N GLU A 48 -11.40 -17.62 17.87
CA GLU A 48 -10.54 -17.89 19.03
C GLU A 48 -9.30 -17.01 19.04
N ASN A 49 -8.62 -16.80 17.89
CA ASN A 49 -7.49 -15.91 17.78
C ASN A 49 -7.86 -14.46 18.13
N LEU A 50 -9.00 -13.98 17.64
CA LEU A 50 -9.50 -12.64 17.97
C LEU A 50 -9.74 -12.51 19.48
N ARG A 51 -10.30 -13.55 20.12
CA ARG A 51 -10.52 -13.57 21.55
C ARG A 51 -9.21 -13.50 22.34
N ILE A 52 -8.22 -14.30 21.95
CA ILE A 52 -6.88 -14.32 22.57
C ILE A 52 -6.21 -12.95 22.41
N MET A 53 -6.26 -12.38 21.23
CA MET A 53 -5.70 -11.06 20.96
C MET A 53 -6.30 -9.98 21.87
N LYS A 54 -7.63 -9.95 22.01
CA LYS A 54 -8.31 -9.01 22.91
C LYS A 54 -7.89 -9.20 24.37
N GLU A 55 -7.67 -10.43 24.82
CA GLU A 55 -7.18 -10.72 26.19
C GLU A 55 -5.74 -10.27 26.39
N VAL A 56 -4.84 -10.59 25.46
CA VAL A 56 -3.40 -10.23 25.53
C VAL A 56 -3.22 -8.71 25.50
N MET A 57 -4.02 -8.03 24.71
CA MET A 57 -3.93 -6.58 24.54
C MET A 57 -4.71 -5.77 25.58
N GLY A 58 -5.41 -6.46 26.51
CA GLY A 58 -6.03 -5.85 27.68
C GLY A 58 -7.10 -4.81 27.32
N ASN A 59 -8.02 -5.10 26.43
CA ASN A 59 -9.04 -4.16 25.89
C ASN A 59 -8.46 -2.86 25.32
N ARG A 60 -7.16 -2.77 25.15
CA ARG A 60 -6.55 -1.70 24.37
C ARG A 60 -6.62 -2.14 22.92
N SER A 61 -7.59 -1.62 22.20
CA SER A 61 -7.65 -1.87 20.77
C SER A 61 -6.44 -1.28 20.07
N ILE A 62 -5.68 -2.10 19.35
CA ILE A 62 -4.94 -1.58 18.21
C ILE A 62 -6.02 -1.16 17.22
N GLY A 63 -6.29 0.13 17.17
CA GLY A 63 -7.11 0.67 16.13
C GLY A 63 -8.59 0.35 16.12
N VAL A 64 -9.12 -0.27 17.12
CA VAL A 64 -10.58 -0.47 17.26
C VAL A 64 -11.08 0.60 18.19
N ASP A 65 -11.95 1.49 17.72
CA ASP A 65 -12.82 2.25 18.62
C ASP A 65 -13.46 1.29 19.64
N ASP A 66 -13.90 1.80 20.79
CA ASP A 66 -14.54 0.99 21.84
C ASP A 66 -15.75 0.17 21.33
N ASP A 67 -16.15 0.40 20.08
CA ASP A 67 -17.20 -0.34 19.38
C ASP A 67 -16.62 -1.25 18.29
N PRO A 68 -16.51 -2.56 18.56
CA PRO A 68 -16.03 -3.53 17.55
C PRO A 68 -16.91 -3.60 16.29
N GLU A 69 -18.19 -3.17 16.37
CA GLU A 69 -19.09 -3.15 15.22
C GLU A 69 -18.69 -2.03 14.24
N LEU A 70 -18.18 -0.89 14.73
CA LEU A 70 -17.75 0.22 13.88
C LEU A 70 -16.59 -0.18 12.96
N MET A 71 -15.58 -0.86 13.47
CA MET A 71 -14.45 -1.31 12.65
C MET A 71 -14.86 -2.39 11.65
N GLY A 72 -15.82 -3.24 12.02
CA GLY A 72 -16.32 -4.25 11.11
C GLY A 72 -16.90 -3.63 9.85
N TRP A 73 -17.97 -2.87 9.94
CA TRP A 73 -18.68 -2.35 8.79
C TRP A 73 -17.84 -1.38 7.92
N ARG A 74 -16.88 -0.66 8.49
CA ARG A 74 -15.95 0.19 7.73
C ARG A 74 -15.20 -0.56 6.63
N ASN A 75 -15.00 -1.86 6.81
CA ASN A 75 -14.33 -2.70 5.83
C ASN A 75 -15.22 -3.11 4.65
N TRP A 76 -16.53 -3.28 4.85
CA TRP A 76 -17.41 -3.88 3.84
C TRP A 76 -18.73 -3.15 3.56
N ASP A 77 -19.20 -2.24 4.42
CA ASP A 77 -20.39 -1.44 4.12
C ASP A 77 -20.04 -0.28 3.20
N GLY A 78 -20.14 -0.50 1.90
CA GLY A 78 -19.74 0.47 0.90
C GLY A 78 -20.48 1.82 0.98
N LYS A 79 -21.71 1.83 1.48
CA LYS A 79 -22.48 3.07 1.63
C LYS A 79 -21.98 3.91 2.81
N ARG A 80 -21.91 3.31 4.01
CA ARG A 80 -21.42 4.00 5.21
C ARG A 80 -19.97 4.45 5.04
N ARG A 81 -19.15 3.59 4.43
CA ARG A 81 -17.77 3.93 4.08
C ARG A 81 -17.68 5.22 3.26
N PHE A 82 -18.50 5.36 2.23
CA PHE A 82 -18.53 6.58 1.42
C PHE A 82 -19.07 7.79 2.19
N GLU A 83 -20.03 7.62 3.12
CA GLU A 83 -20.50 8.72 3.97
C GLU A 83 -19.36 9.31 4.80
N GLU A 84 -18.50 8.49 5.40
CA GLU A 84 -17.32 8.93 6.16
C GLU A 84 -16.24 9.54 5.26
N MET A 85 -15.88 8.88 4.16
CA MET A 85 -14.87 9.38 3.22
C MET A 85 -15.28 10.72 2.59
N GLU A 86 -16.56 10.88 2.24
CA GLU A 86 -17.10 12.14 1.68
C GLU A 86 -17.11 13.25 2.71
N ALA A 87 -17.36 12.96 3.99
CA ALA A 87 -17.23 13.95 5.07
C ALA A 87 -15.78 14.47 5.17
N ASP A 88 -14.80 13.61 4.93
CA ASP A 88 -13.38 13.96 4.87
C ASP A 88 -12.96 14.63 3.55
N GLY A 89 -13.82 14.62 2.53
CA GLY A 89 -13.55 15.22 1.23
C GLY A 89 -12.90 14.28 0.22
N VAL A 90 -12.80 12.96 0.51
CA VAL A 90 -12.18 11.95 -0.35
C VAL A 90 -13.20 11.45 -1.39
N VAL A 91 -12.84 11.52 -2.68
CA VAL A 91 -13.75 11.17 -3.77
C VAL A 91 -13.55 9.76 -4.31
N ALA A 92 -12.34 9.20 -4.17
CA ALA A 92 -12.00 7.87 -4.66
C ALA A 92 -10.87 7.25 -3.83
N GLU A 93 -10.71 5.94 -3.95
CA GLU A 93 -9.80 5.14 -3.13
C GLU A 93 -9.10 4.03 -3.92
N VAL A 94 -7.84 3.78 -3.56
CA VAL A 94 -7.10 2.57 -3.92
C VAL A 94 -7.18 1.63 -2.73
N ILE A 95 -7.60 0.38 -2.96
CA ILE A 95 -8.01 -0.53 -1.88
C ILE A 95 -7.05 -1.71 -1.76
N PHE A 96 -6.37 -1.78 -0.62
CA PHE A 96 -5.65 -2.94 -0.12
C PHE A 96 -6.58 -3.85 0.68
N SER A 97 -6.16 -5.10 0.91
CA SER A 97 -6.86 -5.98 1.85
C SER A 97 -6.75 -5.46 3.29
N ASN A 98 -7.78 -5.67 4.09
CA ASN A 98 -7.76 -5.38 5.54
C ASN A 98 -8.07 -6.61 6.40
N THR A 99 -8.88 -7.50 5.91
CA THR A 99 -9.20 -8.75 6.62
C THR A 99 -8.37 -9.88 6.05
N SER A 100 -7.81 -10.71 6.92
CA SER A 100 -7.05 -11.88 6.48
C SER A 100 -7.92 -12.78 5.60
N PRO A 101 -7.49 -13.12 4.38
CA PRO A 101 -8.19 -14.10 3.57
C PRO A 101 -8.32 -15.44 4.31
N PRO A 102 -9.33 -16.27 3.99
CA PRO A 102 -9.46 -17.58 4.58
C PRO A 102 -8.17 -18.39 4.50
N PHE A 103 -7.91 -19.15 5.54
CA PHE A 103 -6.72 -20.02 5.65
C PHE A 103 -5.37 -19.28 5.75
N ALA A 104 -5.39 -17.98 6.02
CA ALA A 104 -4.18 -17.28 6.40
C ALA A 104 -3.63 -17.82 7.73
N PRO A 105 -2.35 -18.18 7.84
CA PRO A 105 -1.80 -18.80 9.02
C PRO A 105 -1.66 -17.84 10.20
N THR A 106 -1.48 -16.53 9.94
CA THR A 106 -1.33 -15.50 10.96
C THR A 106 -1.95 -14.18 10.51
N MET A 107 -2.15 -13.26 11.44
CA MET A 107 -2.69 -11.92 11.14
C MET A 107 -1.82 -11.10 10.17
N HIS A 108 -0.52 -11.37 10.11
CA HIS A 108 0.43 -10.62 9.27
C HIS A 108 0.67 -11.28 7.91
N SER A 109 0.04 -12.42 7.64
CA SER A 109 0.24 -13.15 6.38
C SER A 109 -0.59 -12.65 5.20
N GLU A 110 -1.37 -11.59 5.37
CA GLU A 110 -2.08 -10.94 4.28
C GLU A 110 -1.14 -10.25 3.29
N PHE A 111 -0.04 -9.68 3.78
CA PHE A 111 1.01 -9.05 2.96
C PHE A 111 2.25 -9.92 2.77
N GLY A 112 2.29 -11.06 3.40
CA GLY A 112 3.44 -11.95 3.48
C GLY A 112 3.17 -13.32 2.92
N GLU A 113 4.01 -14.24 3.32
CA GLU A 113 4.29 -15.52 2.75
C GLU A 113 3.27 -16.60 2.99
N ALA A 114 3.40 -17.58 2.14
CA ALA A 114 3.01 -18.91 2.51
C ALA A 114 4.14 -19.57 3.29
N GLU A 115 3.84 -20.05 4.47
CA GLU A 115 4.65 -21.12 5.01
C GLU A 115 4.62 -22.30 4.03
N LEU A 116 5.79 -22.84 3.70
CA LEU A 116 5.90 -24.01 2.84
C LEU A 116 5.22 -25.20 3.54
N GLY A 117 4.15 -25.73 2.95
CA GLY A 117 3.43 -26.84 3.51
C GLY A 117 2.30 -27.36 2.62
N GLU A 118 1.59 -28.36 3.10
CA GLU A 118 0.47 -29.00 2.40
C GLU A 118 -0.72 -28.06 2.12
N ASP A 119 -0.72 -26.89 2.74
CA ASP A 119 -1.84 -25.94 2.74
C ASP A 119 -1.82 -24.90 1.62
N HIS A 120 -0.85 -24.93 0.70
CA HIS A 120 -0.75 -23.93 -0.37
C HIS A 120 -2.02 -23.83 -1.22
N ALA A 121 -2.65 -24.97 -1.57
CA ALA A 121 -3.87 -24.96 -2.37
C ALA A 121 -5.05 -24.34 -1.61
N ARG A 122 -5.12 -24.57 -0.30
CA ARG A 122 -6.14 -23.99 0.59
C ARG A 122 -5.89 -22.49 0.76
N ARG A 123 -4.65 -22.10 1.05
CA ARG A 123 -4.24 -20.68 1.14
C ARG A 123 -4.57 -19.93 -0.15
N TRP A 124 -4.23 -20.50 -1.29
CA TRP A 124 -4.55 -19.93 -2.60
C TRP A 124 -6.07 -19.76 -2.82
N ALA A 125 -6.87 -20.73 -2.41
CA ALA A 125 -8.33 -20.61 -2.49
C ALA A 125 -8.87 -19.44 -1.66
N GLY A 126 -8.30 -19.20 -0.49
CA GLY A 126 -8.63 -18.05 0.35
C GLY A 126 -8.29 -16.70 -0.31
N ILE A 127 -7.10 -16.60 -0.90
CA ILE A 127 -6.65 -15.41 -1.66
C ILE A 127 -7.61 -15.16 -2.83
N GLN A 128 -7.96 -16.19 -3.60
CA GLN A 128 -8.90 -16.07 -4.70
C GLN A 128 -10.30 -15.64 -4.22
N ALA A 129 -10.75 -16.14 -3.08
CA ALA A 129 -12.03 -15.73 -2.49
C ALA A 129 -12.03 -14.21 -2.17
N HIS A 130 -10.93 -13.69 -1.62
CA HIS A 130 -10.78 -12.25 -1.39
C HIS A 130 -10.82 -11.46 -2.71
N ASN A 131 -10.08 -11.87 -3.73
CA ASN A 131 -10.07 -11.18 -5.02
C ASN A 131 -11.46 -11.14 -5.67
N ARG A 132 -12.24 -12.20 -5.56
CA ARG A 132 -13.63 -12.26 -6.08
C ARG A 132 -14.55 -11.30 -5.32
N TRP A 133 -14.46 -11.30 -3.99
CA TRP A 133 -15.19 -10.35 -3.16
C TRP A 133 -14.82 -8.90 -3.48
N LEU A 134 -13.53 -8.61 -3.61
CA LEU A 134 -13.04 -7.26 -3.90
C LEU A 134 -13.52 -6.77 -5.28
N ALA A 135 -13.61 -7.65 -6.27
CA ALA A 135 -14.16 -7.32 -7.58
C ALA A 135 -15.63 -6.91 -7.49
N ASP A 136 -16.44 -7.67 -6.74
CA ASP A 136 -17.85 -7.33 -6.50
C ASP A 136 -17.98 -6.01 -5.73
N PHE A 137 -17.15 -5.81 -4.70
CA PHE A 137 -17.14 -4.58 -3.92
C PHE A 137 -16.74 -3.36 -4.76
N CYS A 138 -15.76 -3.48 -5.64
CA CYS A 138 -15.37 -2.40 -6.55
C CYS A 138 -16.43 -2.13 -7.61
N ALA A 139 -17.15 -3.17 -8.06
CA ALA A 139 -18.22 -3.04 -9.07
C ALA A 139 -19.42 -2.22 -8.58
N GLU A 140 -19.62 -2.08 -7.26
CA GLU A 140 -20.65 -1.18 -6.70
C GLU A 140 -20.38 0.31 -7.04
N ALA A 141 -19.09 0.69 -7.20
CA ALA A 141 -18.69 2.06 -7.48
C ALA A 141 -17.40 2.12 -8.36
N PRO A 142 -17.44 1.62 -9.60
CA PRO A 142 -16.25 1.39 -10.41
C PRO A 142 -15.50 2.67 -10.82
N ALA A 143 -16.15 3.84 -10.72
CA ALA A 143 -15.49 5.12 -10.96
C ALA A 143 -14.71 5.64 -9.73
N ARG A 144 -14.91 5.04 -8.56
CA ARG A 144 -14.38 5.53 -7.28
C ARG A 144 -13.48 4.54 -6.54
N ARG A 145 -13.43 3.27 -6.96
CA ARG A 145 -12.68 2.20 -6.31
C ARG A 145 -11.69 1.55 -7.26
N ALA A 146 -10.44 1.47 -6.86
CA ALA A 146 -9.38 0.75 -7.55
C ALA A 146 -8.86 -0.37 -6.63
N GLY A 147 -9.45 -1.56 -6.73
CA GLY A 147 -9.06 -2.72 -5.93
C GLY A 147 -7.74 -3.33 -6.39
N ILE A 148 -6.91 -3.76 -5.46
CA ILE A 148 -5.61 -4.38 -5.68
C ILE A 148 -5.75 -5.90 -5.55
N CYS A 149 -5.41 -6.62 -6.63
CA CYS A 149 -5.46 -8.07 -6.69
C CYS A 149 -4.31 -8.70 -5.87
N GLN A 150 -4.63 -9.62 -4.97
CA GLN A 150 -3.61 -10.42 -4.28
C GLN A 150 -3.12 -11.57 -5.17
N ILE A 151 -1.82 -11.89 -5.06
CA ILE A 151 -1.16 -13.02 -5.70
C ILE A 151 -0.46 -13.90 -4.68
N PHE A 152 0.05 -15.06 -5.12
CA PHE A 152 0.69 -16.04 -4.25
C PHE A 152 2.01 -16.51 -4.86
N LEU A 153 3.14 -16.06 -4.34
CA LEU A 153 4.47 -16.30 -4.92
C LEU A 153 4.82 -17.77 -5.16
N PRO A 154 4.42 -18.73 -4.29
CA PRO A 154 4.63 -20.14 -4.57
C PRO A 154 3.91 -20.67 -5.83
N PHE A 155 2.88 -19.98 -6.31
CA PHE A 155 2.06 -20.37 -7.46
C PHE A 155 2.16 -19.33 -8.60
N VAL A 156 3.34 -19.19 -9.17
CA VAL A 156 3.63 -18.17 -10.21
C VAL A 156 2.69 -18.26 -11.40
N GLU A 157 2.51 -19.46 -11.98
CA GLU A 157 1.63 -19.63 -13.15
C GLU A 157 0.17 -19.34 -12.85
N GLU A 158 -0.32 -19.74 -11.67
CA GLU A 158 -1.68 -19.46 -11.24
C GLU A 158 -1.86 -17.97 -10.93
N SER A 159 -0.84 -17.32 -10.35
CA SER A 159 -0.82 -15.88 -10.12
C SER A 159 -0.90 -15.10 -11.44
N VAL A 160 -0.20 -15.54 -12.49
CA VAL A 160 -0.32 -14.93 -13.83
C VAL A 160 -1.75 -15.04 -14.37
N LYS A 161 -2.41 -16.19 -14.20
CA LYS A 161 -3.82 -16.36 -14.61
C LYS A 161 -4.75 -15.46 -13.78
N GLU A 162 -4.49 -15.35 -12.48
CA GLU A 162 -5.26 -14.50 -11.58
C GLU A 162 -5.13 -13.01 -11.92
N ILE A 163 -3.92 -12.54 -12.27
CA ILE A 163 -3.67 -11.17 -12.71
C ILE A 163 -4.48 -10.85 -13.98
N ARG A 164 -4.51 -11.75 -14.96
CA ARG A 164 -5.33 -11.59 -16.16
C ARG A 164 -6.82 -11.53 -15.83
N TRP A 165 -7.29 -12.45 -14.99
CA TRP A 165 -8.67 -12.43 -14.51
C TRP A 165 -9.00 -11.12 -13.79
N ALA A 166 -8.13 -10.64 -12.90
CA ALA A 166 -8.35 -9.40 -12.13
C ALA A 166 -8.52 -8.19 -13.07
N LYS A 167 -7.70 -8.10 -14.13
CA LYS A 167 -7.85 -7.06 -15.16
C LYS A 167 -9.21 -7.12 -15.84
N GLU A 168 -9.66 -8.32 -16.24
CA GLU A 168 -10.96 -8.55 -16.87
C GLU A 168 -12.13 -8.26 -15.92
N ALA A 169 -11.96 -8.55 -14.62
CA ALA A 169 -12.94 -8.29 -13.57
C ALA A 169 -13.01 -6.80 -13.16
N GLY A 170 -12.12 -5.94 -13.69
CA GLY A 170 -12.15 -4.49 -13.43
C GLY A 170 -11.37 -4.06 -12.18
N LEU A 171 -10.52 -4.91 -11.60
CA LEU A 171 -9.60 -4.52 -10.55
C LEU A 171 -8.49 -3.64 -11.13
N SER A 172 -8.62 -2.33 -10.97
CA SER A 172 -7.71 -1.33 -11.57
C SER A 172 -6.56 -0.90 -10.66
N GLY A 173 -6.57 -1.30 -9.39
CA GLY A 173 -5.50 -0.97 -8.43
C GLY A 173 -4.18 -1.70 -8.69
N GLY A 174 -4.17 -2.68 -9.58
CA GLY A 174 -2.96 -3.46 -9.87
C GLY A 174 -2.85 -4.72 -9.02
N VAL A 175 -1.62 -5.08 -8.70
CA VAL A 175 -1.27 -6.34 -8.02
C VAL A 175 -0.59 -6.06 -6.69
N LEU A 176 -0.99 -6.73 -5.62
CA LEU A 176 -0.26 -6.74 -4.36
C LEU A 176 0.87 -7.78 -4.44
N LEU A 177 2.10 -7.30 -4.44
CA LEU A 177 3.29 -8.14 -4.38
C LEU A 177 3.53 -8.55 -2.93
N PRO A 178 3.42 -9.83 -2.59
CA PRO A 178 3.78 -10.30 -1.26
C PRO A 178 5.28 -10.15 -1.00
N GLY A 179 5.67 -10.21 0.25
CA GLY A 179 7.07 -10.31 0.62
C GLY A 179 7.61 -11.74 0.47
N ALA A 180 8.94 -11.83 0.46
CA ALA A 180 9.68 -13.08 0.54
C ALA A 180 10.74 -12.95 1.64
N PRO A 181 10.37 -13.07 2.93
CA PRO A 181 11.30 -12.88 4.01
C PRO A 181 12.35 -13.98 4.05
N PRO A 182 13.54 -13.68 4.58
CA PRO A 182 14.56 -14.69 4.80
C PRO A 182 14.04 -15.83 5.68
N GLY A 183 14.23 -17.06 5.23
CA GLY A 183 13.82 -18.25 5.97
C GLY A 183 12.38 -18.71 5.74
N SER A 184 11.56 -17.97 5.01
CA SER A 184 10.17 -18.36 4.66
C SER A 184 10.08 -19.55 3.71
N GLY A 185 11.17 -19.88 3.02
CA GLY A 185 11.18 -20.90 1.96
C GLY A 185 10.59 -20.41 0.62
N VAL A 186 10.13 -19.17 0.56
CA VAL A 186 9.74 -18.51 -0.68
C VAL A 186 10.99 -17.92 -1.34
N GLU A 187 11.13 -18.10 -2.65
CA GLU A 187 12.25 -17.51 -3.39
C GLU A 187 12.28 -15.99 -3.26
N PRO A 188 13.46 -15.38 -3.10
CA PRO A 188 13.56 -13.92 -2.94
C PRO A 188 13.09 -13.19 -4.19
N LEU A 189 12.57 -11.95 -4.03
CA LEU A 189 11.98 -11.18 -5.13
C LEU A 189 12.92 -10.90 -6.31
N TYR A 190 14.22 -11.09 -6.13
CA TYR A 190 15.20 -11.00 -7.22
C TYR A 190 15.39 -12.33 -7.98
N ALA A 191 14.65 -13.40 -7.62
CA ALA A 191 14.78 -14.69 -8.30
C ALA A 191 14.10 -14.67 -9.69
N PRO A 192 14.72 -15.30 -10.70
CA PRO A 192 14.19 -15.29 -12.08
C PRO A 192 12.82 -15.97 -12.23
N VAL A 193 12.41 -16.79 -11.28
CA VAL A 193 11.12 -17.50 -11.30
C VAL A 193 9.92 -16.57 -11.41
N TYR A 194 10.04 -15.32 -10.97
CA TYR A 194 8.96 -14.32 -10.99
C TYR A 194 8.86 -13.53 -12.30
N GLU A 195 9.73 -13.76 -13.27
CA GLU A 195 9.69 -13.07 -14.56
C GLU A 195 8.32 -13.06 -15.24
N PRO A 196 7.53 -14.17 -15.21
CA PRO A 196 6.18 -14.15 -15.78
C PRO A 196 5.21 -13.18 -15.11
N ILE A 197 5.40 -12.88 -13.80
CA ILE A 197 4.59 -11.91 -13.07
C ILE A 197 4.92 -10.49 -13.56
N TRP A 198 6.21 -10.17 -13.68
CA TRP A 198 6.63 -8.85 -14.16
C TRP A 198 6.13 -8.60 -15.59
N ALA A 199 6.28 -9.60 -16.45
CA ALA A 199 5.87 -9.53 -17.85
C ALA A 199 4.34 -9.31 -18.00
N VAL A 200 3.51 -10.05 -17.27
CA VAL A 200 2.06 -9.90 -17.37
C VAL A 200 1.58 -8.57 -16.79
N CYS A 201 2.20 -8.09 -15.70
CA CYS A 201 1.86 -6.79 -15.13
C CYS A 201 2.21 -5.65 -16.10
N GLU A 202 3.36 -5.70 -16.75
CA GLU A 202 3.76 -4.75 -17.80
C GLU A 202 2.83 -4.81 -19.01
N GLU A 203 2.53 -6.01 -19.54
CA GLU A 203 1.63 -6.24 -20.67
C GLU A 203 0.25 -5.61 -20.45
N LEU A 204 -0.30 -5.78 -19.26
CA LEU A 204 -1.64 -5.33 -18.91
C LEU A 204 -1.68 -3.90 -18.36
N GLY A 205 -0.52 -3.27 -18.14
CA GLY A 205 -0.42 -1.95 -17.48
C GLY A 205 -0.98 -1.98 -16.06
N MET A 206 -0.77 -3.07 -15.33
CA MET A 206 -1.16 -3.21 -13.93
C MET A 206 0.02 -2.85 -13.03
N PRO A 207 -0.06 -1.79 -12.21
CA PRO A 207 1.01 -1.46 -11.28
C PRO A 207 1.20 -2.57 -10.24
N ILE A 208 2.44 -2.76 -9.82
CA ILE A 208 2.79 -3.64 -8.72
C ILE A 208 2.89 -2.81 -7.45
N ASN A 209 2.07 -3.14 -6.47
CA ASN A 209 2.06 -2.49 -5.17
C ASN A 209 2.74 -3.39 -4.13
N HIS A 210 3.55 -2.79 -3.27
CA HIS A 210 4.18 -3.46 -2.14
C HIS A 210 3.96 -2.60 -0.89
N HIS A 211 3.45 -3.19 0.17
CA HIS A 211 2.93 -2.48 1.31
C HIS A 211 3.80 -2.71 2.57
N ALA A 212 3.77 -1.78 3.52
CA ALA A 212 4.32 -2.03 4.85
C ALA A 212 3.75 -3.35 5.42
N GLY A 213 4.54 -4.06 6.22
CA GLY A 213 4.18 -5.41 6.68
C GLY A 213 4.65 -6.52 5.75
N ALA A 214 4.84 -6.27 4.45
CA ALA A 214 5.40 -7.25 3.55
C ALA A 214 6.87 -7.57 3.85
N ALA A 215 7.25 -8.83 3.68
CA ALA A 215 8.62 -9.34 3.86
C ALA A 215 9.19 -9.28 5.29
N VAL A 216 8.40 -8.97 6.30
CA VAL A 216 8.85 -9.01 7.70
C VAL A 216 9.05 -10.47 8.12
N PRO A 217 10.25 -10.86 8.60
CA PRO A 217 10.47 -12.21 9.11
C PRO A 217 9.76 -12.42 10.45
N ASP A 218 9.67 -13.67 10.88
CA ASP A 218 9.24 -13.97 12.24
C ASP A 218 10.20 -13.31 13.26
N MET A 219 9.66 -12.40 14.05
CA MET A 219 10.41 -11.67 15.09
C MET A 219 10.58 -12.50 16.38
N GLY A 220 10.10 -13.73 16.40
CA GLY A 220 10.21 -14.66 17.51
C GLY A 220 9.25 -14.40 18.67
N PRO A 221 9.25 -15.26 19.69
CA PRO A 221 8.21 -15.31 20.72
C PRO A 221 8.42 -14.34 21.90
N TYR A 222 9.44 -13.50 21.87
CA TYR A 222 9.84 -12.71 23.05
C TYR A 222 9.04 -11.41 23.17
N LEU A 223 7.78 -11.50 23.58
CA LEU A 223 6.93 -10.34 23.85
C LEU A 223 7.37 -9.61 25.14
N PRO A 224 7.33 -8.27 25.18
CA PRO A 224 6.87 -7.34 24.13
C PRO A 224 7.94 -6.96 23.10
N GLN A 225 9.17 -7.46 23.23
CA GLN A 225 10.33 -7.05 22.42
C GLN A 225 10.15 -7.36 20.93
N SER A 226 9.63 -8.55 20.60
CA SER A 226 9.37 -8.94 19.19
C SER A 226 8.38 -7.98 18.52
N MET A 227 7.34 -7.55 19.24
CA MET A 227 6.40 -6.55 18.71
C MET A 227 7.05 -5.19 18.53
N ALA A 228 7.93 -4.77 19.45
CA ALA A 228 8.68 -3.52 19.31
C ALA A 228 9.61 -3.56 18.08
N MET A 229 10.29 -4.69 17.84
CA MET A 229 11.14 -4.87 16.67
C MET A 229 10.30 -4.86 15.38
N PHE A 230 9.16 -5.55 15.37
CA PHE A 230 8.22 -5.47 14.26
C PHE A 230 7.87 -4.02 13.92
N MET A 231 7.41 -3.24 14.90
CA MET A 231 7.01 -1.84 14.68
C MET A 231 8.17 -0.94 14.22
N LEU A 232 9.41 -1.24 14.61
CA LEU A 232 10.59 -0.48 14.20
C LEU A 232 11.09 -0.84 12.79
N GLU A 233 10.89 -2.09 12.38
CA GLU A 233 11.52 -2.63 11.17
C GLU A 233 10.51 -2.87 10.03
N VAL A 234 9.20 -2.79 10.28
CA VAL A 234 8.14 -3.15 9.34
C VAL A 234 8.28 -2.45 7.99
N THR A 235 8.59 -1.17 7.99
CA THR A 235 8.76 -0.37 6.76
C THR A 235 10.08 -0.69 6.07
N TRP A 236 11.16 -0.91 6.83
CA TRP A 236 12.46 -1.26 6.27
C TRP A 236 12.44 -2.59 5.50
N TRP A 237 11.72 -3.58 6.01
CA TRP A 237 11.57 -4.87 5.32
C TRP A 237 10.87 -4.71 3.97
N ALA A 238 9.83 -3.88 3.89
CA ALA A 238 9.13 -3.57 2.65
C ALA A 238 10.01 -2.73 1.68
N GLN A 239 10.75 -1.74 2.18
CA GLN A 239 11.65 -0.92 1.36
C GLN A 239 12.68 -1.74 0.58
N ARG A 240 13.10 -2.91 1.11
CA ARG A 240 14.07 -3.80 0.48
C ARG A 240 13.65 -4.26 -0.93
N SER A 241 12.37 -4.37 -1.19
CA SER A 241 11.85 -4.77 -2.50
C SER A 241 12.34 -3.84 -3.62
N LEU A 242 12.54 -2.55 -3.34
CA LEU A 242 13.04 -1.58 -4.32
C LEU A 242 14.39 -2.01 -4.92
N TRP A 243 15.39 -2.27 -4.08
CA TRP A 243 16.71 -2.66 -4.59
C TRP A 243 16.77 -4.11 -5.03
N HIS A 244 15.87 -4.99 -4.55
CA HIS A 244 15.73 -6.33 -5.12
C HIS A 244 15.32 -6.24 -6.59
N LEU A 245 14.32 -5.42 -6.94
CA LEU A 245 13.85 -5.27 -8.32
C LEU A 245 14.83 -4.48 -9.21
N ILE A 246 15.50 -3.46 -8.67
CA ILE A 246 16.51 -2.71 -9.41
C ILE A 246 17.70 -3.62 -9.78
N PHE A 247 18.36 -4.21 -8.77
CA PHE A 247 19.60 -4.93 -8.99
C PHE A 247 19.40 -6.31 -9.64
N SER A 248 18.20 -6.90 -9.59
CA SER A 248 17.87 -8.07 -10.42
C SER A 248 17.58 -7.74 -11.89
N GLY A 249 17.57 -6.44 -12.24
CA GLY A 249 17.32 -5.98 -13.61
C GLY A 249 15.86 -6.06 -14.04
N VAL A 250 14.90 -6.23 -13.14
CA VAL A 250 13.46 -6.22 -13.47
C VAL A 250 13.10 -4.91 -14.16
N PHE A 251 13.48 -3.78 -13.58
CA PHE A 251 13.19 -2.47 -14.17
C PHE A 251 13.93 -2.20 -15.48
N GLU A 252 15.07 -2.84 -15.73
CA GLU A 252 15.75 -2.76 -17.03
C GLU A 252 14.96 -3.52 -18.11
N ARG A 253 14.51 -4.74 -17.79
CA ARG A 253 13.78 -5.59 -18.73
C ARG A 253 12.34 -5.16 -18.97
N HIS A 254 11.72 -4.51 -17.97
CA HIS A 254 10.32 -4.07 -17.98
C HIS A 254 10.22 -2.55 -17.79
N PRO A 255 10.61 -1.73 -18.80
CA PRO A 255 10.73 -0.27 -18.64
C PRO A 255 9.40 0.47 -18.47
N SER A 256 8.26 -0.14 -18.80
CA SER A 256 6.93 0.45 -18.58
C SER A 256 6.22 -0.08 -17.32
N LEU A 257 6.79 -1.07 -16.63
CA LEU A 257 6.27 -1.58 -15.37
C LEU A 257 6.30 -0.47 -14.32
N GLN A 258 5.19 -0.30 -13.59
CA GLN A 258 5.09 0.68 -12.49
C GLN A 258 5.14 -0.05 -11.15
N PHE A 259 5.90 0.49 -10.21
CA PHE A 259 6.08 -0.06 -8.87
C PHE A 259 5.71 0.96 -7.81
N VAL A 260 4.92 0.55 -6.83
CA VAL A 260 4.44 1.41 -5.74
C VAL A 260 4.87 0.82 -4.40
N LEU A 261 5.47 1.65 -3.58
CA LEU A 261 5.73 1.35 -2.17
C LEU A 261 4.77 2.15 -1.31
N THR A 262 3.92 1.46 -0.55
CA THR A 262 2.84 2.08 0.24
C THR A 262 3.12 1.93 1.73
N GLU A 263 2.81 2.99 2.50
CA GLU A 263 2.94 3.06 3.95
C GLU A 263 4.37 2.82 4.48
N VAL A 264 5.36 3.25 3.71
CA VAL A 264 6.78 3.11 4.07
C VAL A 264 7.47 4.45 4.31
N GLY A 265 6.72 5.55 4.42
CA GLY A 265 7.24 6.91 4.47
C GLY A 265 7.85 7.36 3.14
N THR A 266 8.33 8.60 3.06
CA THR A 266 8.97 9.13 1.86
C THR A 266 10.39 9.62 2.08
N SER A 267 10.73 10.07 3.27
CA SER A 267 12.04 10.68 3.59
C SER A 267 13.23 9.73 3.42
N TRP A 268 13.05 8.42 3.64
CA TRP A 268 14.12 7.43 3.49
C TRP A 268 14.72 7.38 2.07
N VAL A 269 13.95 7.77 1.08
CA VAL A 269 14.37 7.80 -0.33
C VAL A 269 15.54 8.76 -0.54
N THR A 270 15.54 9.89 0.16
CA THR A 270 16.55 10.95 0.02
C THR A 270 17.97 10.51 0.40
N GLU A 271 18.10 9.55 1.31
CA GLU A 271 19.40 8.97 1.70
C GLU A 271 19.66 7.65 0.96
N THR A 272 18.62 6.87 0.72
CA THR A 272 18.76 5.53 0.14
C THR A 272 19.16 5.59 -1.33
N LEU A 273 18.54 6.42 -2.16
CA LEU A 273 18.88 6.48 -3.58
C LEU A 273 20.33 6.91 -3.84
N PRO A 274 20.87 7.98 -3.22
CA PRO A 274 22.28 8.31 -3.37
C PRO A 274 23.22 7.20 -2.91
N ARG A 275 22.87 6.47 -1.85
CA ARG A 275 23.64 5.32 -1.37
C ARG A 275 23.63 4.19 -2.40
N LEU A 276 22.48 3.87 -2.97
CA LEU A 276 22.37 2.84 -4.02
C LEU A 276 23.13 3.22 -5.28
N ASP A 277 23.07 4.50 -5.69
CA ASP A 277 23.85 5.02 -6.82
C ASP A 277 25.35 4.89 -6.58
N GLY A 278 25.79 5.20 -5.35
CA GLY A 278 27.19 5.03 -4.96
C GLY A 278 27.64 3.56 -4.99
N PHE A 279 26.80 2.61 -4.56
CA PHE A 279 27.07 1.17 -4.71
C PHE A 279 27.11 0.75 -6.18
N PHE A 280 26.13 1.20 -6.97
CA PHE A 280 26.11 0.93 -8.42
C PHE A 280 27.40 1.39 -9.11
N ASP A 281 27.84 2.63 -8.85
CA ASP A 281 29.08 3.17 -9.44
C ASP A 281 30.32 2.36 -9.04
N ARG A 282 30.43 1.95 -7.76
CA ARG A 282 31.54 1.10 -7.29
C ARG A 282 31.50 -0.30 -7.92
N MET A 283 30.32 -0.92 -8.00
CA MET A 283 30.16 -2.22 -8.65
C MET A 283 30.50 -2.16 -10.14
N LYS A 284 30.15 -1.09 -10.83
CA LYS A 284 30.27 -0.98 -12.29
C LYS A 284 31.64 -0.49 -12.75
N TYR A 285 32.25 0.46 -12.03
CA TYR A 285 33.39 1.21 -12.51
C TYR A 285 34.68 1.07 -11.67
N ASN A 286 34.62 0.57 -10.44
CA ASN A 286 35.79 0.41 -9.59
C ASN A 286 36.32 -1.01 -9.65
N ASP A 287 37.02 -1.37 -10.72
CA ASP A 287 37.56 -2.71 -11.01
C ASP A 287 38.54 -3.27 -9.96
N GLN A 288 39.04 -2.44 -9.08
CA GLN A 288 39.91 -2.83 -7.95
C GLN A 288 39.14 -3.03 -6.66
N GLY A 289 37.86 -2.66 -6.60
CA GLY A 289 37.05 -2.71 -5.38
C GLY A 289 36.37 -4.06 -5.16
N SER A 290 36.15 -4.39 -3.87
CA SER A 290 35.40 -5.60 -3.48
C SER A 290 33.97 -5.58 -4.05
N GLU A 291 33.33 -4.43 -4.10
CA GLU A 291 31.99 -4.29 -4.65
C GLU A 291 31.94 -4.69 -6.12
N HIS A 292 32.96 -4.36 -6.92
CA HIS A 292 33.05 -4.78 -8.32
C HIS A 292 33.24 -6.29 -8.45
N ILE A 293 34.10 -6.87 -7.61
CA ILE A 293 34.38 -8.31 -7.63
C ILE A 293 33.09 -9.11 -7.35
N PHE A 294 32.30 -8.69 -6.36
CA PHE A 294 31.10 -9.42 -5.93
C PHE A 294 29.83 -8.98 -6.66
N GLY A 295 29.71 -7.70 -7.02
CA GLY A 295 28.48 -7.10 -7.57
C GLY A 295 28.55 -6.70 -9.04
N GLY A 296 29.74 -6.64 -9.63
CA GLY A 296 29.94 -6.23 -11.02
C GLY A 296 29.07 -6.96 -12.04
N PRO A 297 28.98 -8.30 -12.01
CA PRO A 297 28.09 -9.04 -12.92
C PRO A 297 26.60 -8.64 -12.79
N THR A 298 26.16 -8.28 -11.61
CA THR A 298 24.77 -7.85 -11.34
C THR A 298 24.43 -6.56 -12.08
N VAL A 299 25.36 -5.58 -12.10
CA VAL A 299 25.12 -4.26 -12.69
C VAL A 299 25.59 -4.14 -14.15
N ALA A 300 26.22 -5.18 -14.70
CA ALA A 300 26.81 -5.13 -16.04
C ALA A 300 25.79 -4.73 -17.11
N ASN A 301 24.57 -5.24 -17.02
CA ASN A 301 23.49 -5.02 -17.99
C ASN A 301 22.51 -3.91 -17.59
N LEU A 302 22.74 -3.22 -16.48
CA LEU A 302 21.89 -2.09 -16.07
C LEU A 302 22.34 -0.82 -16.80
N SER A 303 21.41 -0.17 -17.51
CA SER A 303 21.71 1.04 -18.28
C SER A 303 21.57 2.32 -17.45
N LEU A 304 20.75 2.32 -16.43
CA LEU A 304 20.44 3.46 -15.56
C LEU A 304 20.98 3.24 -14.13
N LYS A 305 21.15 4.34 -13.41
CA LYS A 305 21.40 4.32 -11.97
C LYS A 305 20.12 3.96 -11.19
N PRO A 306 20.23 3.48 -9.95
CA PRO A 306 19.08 3.22 -9.09
C PRO A 306 18.10 4.40 -8.97
N SER A 307 18.60 5.63 -8.79
CA SER A 307 17.77 6.85 -8.74
C SER A 307 17.03 7.13 -10.04
N GLU A 308 17.62 6.79 -11.19
CA GLU A 308 16.99 6.99 -12.50
C GLU A 308 15.89 5.93 -12.75
N TYR A 309 16.08 4.68 -12.32
CA TYR A 309 15.00 3.68 -12.31
C TYR A 309 13.86 4.11 -11.42
N PHE A 310 14.16 4.61 -10.21
CA PHE A 310 13.14 5.12 -9.30
C PHE A 310 12.34 6.24 -9.97
N ALA A 311 13.01 7.25 -10.50
CA ALA A 311 12.36 8.38 -11.16
C ALA A 311 11.53 7.98 -12.38
N ARG A 312 11.87 6.88 -13.07
CA ARG A 312 11.14 6.40 -14.23
C ARG A 312 9.85 5.65 -13.86
N GLN A 313 9.89 4.76 -12.87
CA GLN A 313 8.84 3.73 -12.68
C GLN A 313 8.38 3.55 -11.23
N CYS A 314 8.95 4.24 -10.24
CA CYS A 314 8.56 4.02 -8.84
C CYS A 314 7.70 5.16 -8.31
N HIS A 315 6.79 4.82 -7.42
CA HIS A 315 5.88 5.73 -6.74
C HIS A 315 5.80 5.39 -5.25
N LEU A 316 5.40 6.34 -4.44
CA LEU A 316 5.17 6.17 -3.00
C LEU A 316 3.71 6.45 -2.68
N GLY A 317 3.02 5.45 -2.10
CA GLY A 317 1.74 5.61 -1.42
C GLY A 317 2.02 6.17 -0.02
N ALA A 318 1.92 7.49 0.10
CA ALA A 318 2.36 8.22 1.28
C ALA A 318 1.23 8.34 2.31
N SER A 319 1.00 7.26 3.04
CA SER A 319 0.05 7.21 4.15
C SER A 319 0.50 8.15 5.25
N PHE A 320 -0.47 8.84 5.88
CA PHE A 320 -0.22 9.84 6.94
C PHE A 320 0.95 10.80 6.64
N LEU A 321 1.13 11.25 5.40
CA LEU A 321 2.25 12.09 4.96
C LEU A 321 2.47 13.30 5.90
N PRO A 322 3.51 13.31 6.74
CA PRO A 322 3.78 14.44 7.62
C PRO A 322 4.45 15.59 6.86
N ALA A 323 4.38 16.79 7.42
CA ALA A 323 4.97 17.98 6.80
C ALA A 323 6.49 17.87 6.59
N GLY A 324 7.20 17.11 7.45
CA GLY A 324 8.63 16.84 7.30
C GLY A 324 8.92 16.04 6.02
N ASP A 325 8.13 15.01 5.74
CA ASP A 325 8.24 14.21 4.52
C ASP A 325 7.86 15.02 3.29
N CYS A 326 6.78 15.79 3.35
CA CYS A 326 6.37 16.69 2.28
C CYS A 326 7.45 17.73 1.94
N ALA A 327 8.25 18.16 2.91
CA ALA A 327 9.36 19.08 2.67
C ALA A 327 10.44 18.50 1.72
N ASN A 328 10.58 17.18 1.68
CA ASN A 328 11.52 16.46 0.83
C ASN A 328 10.97 16.14 -0.58
N ARG A 329 9.77 16.60 -0.93
CA ARG A 329 9.07 16.23 -2.17
C ARG A 329 9.84 16.47 -3.45
N TYR A 330 10.77 17.44 -3.48
CA TYR A 330 11.59 17.71 -4.67
C TYR A 330 12.73 16.70 -4.85
N GLN A 331 13.23 16.13 -3.74
CA GLN A 331 14.24 15.07 -3.81
C GLN A 331 13.62 13.72 -4.16
N VAL A 332 12.37 13.49 -3.75
CA VAL A 332 11.60 12.28 -4.07
C VAL A 332 11.01 12.34 -5.48
N GLY A 333 10.51 13.51 -5.86
CA GLY A 333 9.71 13.77 -7.06
C GLY A 333 8.24 14.03 -6.67
N VAL A 334 7.76 15.25 -6.94
CA VAL A 334 6.36 15.62 -6.66
C VAL A 334 5.38 14.69 -7.38
N ASP A 335 5.73 14.24 -8.58
CA ASP A 335 4.95 13.34 -9.42
C ASP A 335 5.08 11.85 -9.01
N ARG A 336 5.87 11.55 -7.98
CA ARG A 336 6.07 10.20 -7.43
C ARG A 336 5.33 9.97 -6.13
N ILE A 337 4.85 11.01 -5.46
CA ILE A 337 4.15 10.94 -4.18
C ILE A 337 2.65 10.90 -4.43
N MET A 338 1.96 9.96 -3.80
CA MET A 338 0.50 9.83 -3.79
C MET A 338 0.04 9.78 -2.34
N TRP A 339 -0.75 10.77 -1.93
CA TRP A 339 -1.28 10.83 -0.57
C TRP A 339 -2.21 9.66 -0.28
N GLY A 340 -2.13 9.11 0.93
CA GLY A 340 -3.02 8.07 1.46
C GLY A 340 -3.66 8.48 2.79
N SER A 341 -4.93 8.11 2.98
CA SER A 341 -5.66 8.31 4.25
C SER A 341 -5.45 7.18 5.23
N ASP A 342 -5.12 6.00 4.71
CA ASP A 342 -5.06 4.74 5.43
C ASP A 342 -6.38 4.35 6.12
N TYR A 343 -7.51 4.73 5.50
CA TYR A 343 -8.83 4.39 6.02
C TYR A 343 -9.10 2.87 5.90
N PRO A 344 -9.62 2.17 6.90
CA PRO A 344 -10.17 2.67 8.17
C PRO A 344 -9.25 2.52 9.38
N HIS A 345 -7.94 2.38 9.20
CA HIS A 345 -7.00 2.19 10.30
C HIS A 345 -7.03 3.37 11.28
N VAL A 346 -6.73 3.07 12.54
CA VAL A 346 -6.80 4.05 13.64
C VAL A 346 -5.75 5.15 13.52
N GLU A 347 -4.59 4.81 12.98
CA GLU A 347 -3.51 5.71 12.64
C GLU A 347 -3.80 6.55 11.40
N GLY A 348 -4.82 6.18 10.63
CA GLY A 348 -5.26 6.90 9.44
C GLY A 348 -5.69 8.34 9.72
N SER A 349 -5.88 9.10 8.66
CA SER A 349 -6.23 10.53 8.79
C SER A 349 -7.70 10.76 9.16
N HIS A 350 -8.58 9.76 9.01
CA HIS A 350 -10.00 9.87 9.35
C HIS A 350 -10.20 9.96 10.88
N PRO A 351 -11.08 10.83 11.41
CA PRO A 351 -11.93 11.82 10.73
C PRO A 351 -11.29 13.21 10.60
N TYR A 352 -9.99 13.32 10.70
CA TYR A 352 -9.24 14.59 10.73
C TYR A 352 -8.47 14.87 9.42
N THR A 353 -8.91 14.31 8.29
CA THR A 353 -8.24 14.45 6.99
C THR A 353 -8.03 15.91 6.59
N ARG A 354 -9.01 16.79 6.82
CA ARG A 354 -8.88 18.23 6.50
C ARG A 354 -7.78 18.90 7.31
N GLN A 355 -7.70 18.60 8.59
CA GLN A 355 -6.65 19.08 9.50
C GLN A 355 -5.29 18.49 9.13
N HIS A 356 -5.26 17.22 8.72
CA HIS A 356 -4.06 16.59 8.20
C HIS A 356 -3.52 17.36 6.99
N LEU A 357 -4.37 17.65 6.00
CA LEU A 357 -3.95 18.41 4.81
C LEU A 357 -3.42 19.80 5.17
N GLN A 358 -4.03 20.51 6.12
CA GLN A 358 -3.51 21.78 6.63
C GLN A 358 -2.13 21.61 7.28
N ALA A 359 -1.98 20.60 8.14
CA ALA A 359 -0.71 20.34 8.85
C ALA A 359 0.44 20.03 7.88
N THR A 360 0.15 19.30 6.81
CA THR A 360 1.14 18.83 5.84
C THR A 360 1.44 19.88 4.77
N PHE A 361 0.42 20.52 4.22
CA PHE A 361 0.51 21.27 2.98
C PHE A 361 0.42 22.80 3.13
N ALA A 362 0.28 23.35 4.34
CA ALA A 362 0.24 24.79 4.51
C ALA A 362 1.52 25.45 3.94
N GLY A 363 1.34 26.32 2.95
CA GLY A 363 2.45 27.00 2.26
C GLY A 363 3.11 26.22 1.12
N VAL A 364 2.58 25.06 0.76
CA VAL A 364 2.96 24.32 -0.45
C VAL A 364 2.19 24.89 -1.65
N ASP A 365 2.79 24.84 -2.84
CA ASP A 365 2.15 25.27 -4.08
C ASP A 365 0.87 24.47 -4.35
N PRO A 366 -0.26 25.13 -4.65
CA PRO A 366 -1.55 24.44 -4.84
C PRO A 366 -1.57 23.42 -5.97
N ASP A 367 -0.77 23.59 -7.02
CA ASP A 367 -0.71 22.64 -8.13
C ASP A 367 0.10 21.40 -7.73
N GLU A 368 1.17 21.56 -6.94
CA GLU A 368 1.92 20.45 -6.35
C GLU A 368 1.04 19.64 -5.36
N ILE A 369 0.25 20.34 -4.52
CA ILE A 369 -0.71 19.68 -3.64
C ILE A 369 -1.66 18.83 -4.48
N GLN A 370 -2.31 19.43 -5.50
CA GLN A 370 -3.26 18.69 -6.35
C GLN A 370 -2.63 17.49 -7.04
N GLN A 371 -1.36 17.56 -7.42
CA GLN A 371 -0.65 16.40 -7.94
C GLN A 371 -0.55 15.28 -6.91
N MET A 372 -0.06 15.58 -5.71
CA MET A 372 0.17 14.60 -4.65
C MET A 372 -1.12 14.01 -4.07
N VAL A 373 -2.18 14.82 -3.91
CA VAL A 373 -3.43 14.36 -3.28
C VAL A 373 -4.43 13.74 -4.25
N GLY A 374 -4.15 13.75 -5.57
CA GLY A 374 -5.14 13.21 -6.50
C GLY A 374 -4.60 12.85 -7.88
N LEU A 375 -3.91 13.76 -8.59
CA LEU A 375 -3.58 13.55 -10.00
C LEU A 375 -2.59 12.41 -10.23
N ASN A 376 -1.63 12.21 -9.33
CA ASN A 376 -0.67 11.12 -9.44
C ASN A 376 -1.36 9.76 -9.32
N ALA A 377 -2.24 9.58 -8.33
CA ALA A 377 -3.05 8.39 -8.17
C ALA A 377 -4.02 8.19 -9.35
N ALA A 378 -4.66 9.28 -9.81
CA ALA A 378 -5.57 9.20 -10.96
C ALA A 378 -4.85 8.71 -12.21
N ARG A 379 -3.66 9.21 -12.48
CA ARG A 379 -2.85 8.80 -13.64
C ARG A 379 -2.42 7.35 -13.55
N LEU A 380 -1.93 6.92 -12.38
CA LEU A 380 -1.39 5.58 -12.19
C LEU A 380 -2.47 4.50 -12.22
N TYR A 381 -3.58 4.73 -11.52
CA TYR A 381 -4.65 3.74 -11.35
C TYR A 381 -5.82 3.92 -12.32
N GLY A 382 -5.73 4.92 -13.22
CA GLY A 382 -6.69 5.09 -14.31
C GLY A 382 -8.03 5.71 -13.90
N PHE A 383 -8.09 6.50 -12.82
CA PHE A 383 -9.32 7.19 -12.44
C PHE A 383 -9.71 8.26 -13.47
N ASP A 384 -10.98 8.28 -13.85
CA ASP A 384 -11.55 9.27 -14.76
C ASP A 384 -11.87 10.57 -14.01
N LEU A 385 -11.00 11.56 -14.15
CA LEU A 385 -11.14 12.86 -13.50
C LEU A 385 -12.47 13.56 -13.88
N ALA A 386 -13.00 13.36 -15.10
CA ALA A 386 -14.25 13.98 -15.50
C ALA A 386 -15.46 13.43 -14.72
N LYS A 387 -15.40 12.16 -14.33
CA LYS A 387 -16.42 11.53 -13.47
C LYS A 387 -16.29 11.96 -12.00
N LEU A 388 -15.07 12.21 -11.52
CA LEU A 388 -14.81 12.56 -10.12
C LEU A 388 -14.94 14.07 -9.84
N ALA A 389 -14.67 14.93 -10.81
CA ALA A 389 -14.67 16.39 -10.64
C ALA A 389 -15.98 16.98 -10.08
N PRO A 390 -17.19 16.52 -10.48
CA PRO A 390 -18.43 17.03 -9.90
C PRO A 390 -18.57 16.73 -8.41
N LEU A 391 -18.09 15.58 -7.94
CA LEU A 391 -18.09 15.23 -6.53
C LEU A 391 -17.02 16.04 -5.79
N ALA A 392 -15.82 16.17 -6.33
CA ALA A 392 -14.75 16.99 -5.77
C ALA A 392 -15.18 18.45 -5.59
N ALA A 393 -15.91 19.00 -6.57
CA ALA A 393 -16.47 20.35 -6.48
C ALA A 393 -17.45 20.52 -5.32
N LYS A 394 -18.10 19.45 -4.88
CA LYS A 394 -19.08 19.46 -3.78
C LYS A 394 -18.43 19.25 -2.42
N ILE A 395 -17.54 18.26 -2.28
CA ILE A 395 -17.05 17.79 -0.98
C ILE A 395 -15.57 18.09 -0.72
N GLY A 396 -14.75 18.26 -1.75
CA GLY A 396 -13.29 18.47 -1.59
C GLY A 396 -12.98 19.66 -0.69
N PRO A 397 -11.88 19.64 0.06
CA PRO A 397 -11.44 20.81 0.82
C PRO A 397 -11.07 21.93 -0.14
N THR A 398 -11.36 23.19 0.24
CA THR A 398 -10.99 24.35 -0.57
C THR A 398 -9.48 24.59 -0.52
N LYS A 399 -8.93 25.22 -1.55
CA LYS A 399 -7.53 25.63 -1.56
C LYS A 399 -7.22 26.59 -0.42
N ALA A 400 -8.15 27.52 -0.12
CA ALA A 400 -8.04 28.42 1.00
C ALA A 400 -8.04 27.74 2.37
N GLU A 401 -8.89 26.68 2.54
CA GLU A 401 -8.92 25.87 3.75
C GLU A 401 -7.57 25.20 4.00
N VAL A 402 -7.01 24.53 3.01
CA VAL A 402 -5.70 23.82 3.14
C VAL A 402 -4.54 24.81 3.34
N ALA A 403 -4.60 26.00 2.73
CA ALA A 403 -3.60 27.04 2.92
C ALA A 403 -3.66 27.74 4.30
N THR A 404 -4.74 27.53 5.06
CA THR A 404 -4.90 28.13 6.40
C THR A 404 -3.88 27.53 7.37
N PRO A 405 -3.17 28.35 8.15
CA PRO A 405 -2.23 27.82 9.14
C PRO A 405 -2.90 26.85 10.11
N PHE A 406 -2.25 25.73 10.34
CA PHE A 406 -2.76 24.67 11.18
C PHE A 406 -2.61 25.03 12.68
N ASP A 407 -3.72 24.98 13.42
CA ASP A 407 -3.72 25.16 14.86
C ASP A 407 -3.73 23.82 15.61
N ARG A 408 -2.57 23.39 16.08
CA ARG A 408 -2.44 22.16 16.87
C ARG A 408 -3.25 22.17 18.16
N ALA A 409 -3.47 23.33 18.77
CA ALA A 409 -4.21 23.42 20.03
C ALA A 409 -5.71 23.13 19.87
N ALA A 410 -6.20 23.24 18.64
CA ALA A 410 -7.60 22.94 18.30
C ALA A 410 -7.85 21.45 18.06
N LEU A 411 -6.79 20.60 17.94
CA LEU A 411 -6.95 19.17 17.71
C LEU A 411 -7.43 18.44 18.97
N PRO A 412 -8.43 17.57 18.84
CA PRO A 412 -8.74 16.61 19.90
C PRO A 412 -7.57 15.65 20.15
N ARG A 413 -7.52 15.09 21.36
CA ARG A 413 -6.40 14.24 21.77
C ARG A 413 -6.26 12.96 20.92
N ASP A 414 -7.35 12.41 20.44
CA ASP A 414 -7.37 11.21 19.61
C ASP A 414 -6.85 11.43 18.19
N ALA A 415 -6.84 12.66 17.68
CA ALA A 415 -6.20 12.97 16.40
C ALA A 415 -4.70 12.65 16.36
N TYR A 416 -4.03 12.69 17.53
CA TYR A 416 -2.60 12.38 17.64
C TYR A 416 -2.26 10.88 17.48
N LYS A 417 -3.23 10.03 17.24
CA LYS A 417 -2.98 8.66 16.77
C LYS A 417 -2.37 8.67 15.37
N CYS A 418 -2.72 9.66 14.55
CA CYS A 418 -2.21 9.80 13.20
C CYS A 418 -0.80 10.45 13.18
N PRO A 419 0.23 9.76 12.65
CA PRO A 419 1.58 10.29 12.55
C PRO A 419 1.70 11.59 11.74
N ALA A 420 0.74 11.89 10.86
CA ALA A 420 0.69 13.13 10.10
C ALA A 420 0.71 14.39 10.95
N PHE A 421 0.26 14.30 12.20
CA PHE A 421 0.27 15.42 13.15
C PHE A 421 1.60 15.56 13.91
N GLU A 422 2.63 14.83 13.53
CA GLU A 422 3.97 15.03 14.09
C GLU A 422 4.55 16.41 13.76
N ASN A 423 5.60 16.78 14.50
CA ASN A 423 6.24 18.08 14.32
C ASN A 423 6.95 18.16 12.95
N LYS A 424 6.77 19.30 12.25
CA LYS A 424 7.44 19.60 10.97
C LYS A 424 8.98 19.40 10.99
N GLU A 425 9.58 19.59 12.16
CA GLU A 425 11.04 19.49 12.35
C GLU A 425 11.53 18.04 12.53
N ARG A 426 10.62 17.08 12.60
CA ARG A 426 10.91 15.66 12.74
C ARG A 426 10.20 14.89 11.64
N PRO A 427 10.84 14.70 10.48
CA PRO A 427 10.29 13.84 9.45
C PRO A 427 10.16 12.41 9.98
N MET A 428 9.16 11.70 9.50
CA MET A 428 8.98 10.29 9.79
C MET A 428 10.15 9.53 9.16
N LEU A 429 11.12 9.14 9.96
CA LEU A 429 12.22 8.25 9.55
C LEU A 429 11.77 6.80 9.77
N LEU A 430 10.82 6.35 9.00
CA LEU A 430 10.37 4.96 9.04
C LEU A 430 10.98 4.16 7.91
#